data_9cc5b516a285bd2873481c7ba4fa6499
#
_entry.id   9cc5b516a285bd2873481c7ba4fa6499
#
_cell.length_a   1.000
_cell.length_b   1.000
_cell.length_c   1.000
_cell.angle_alpha   90.00
_cell.angle_beta   90.00
_cell.angle_gamma   90.00
#
_symmetry.space_group_name_H-M   'P 1'
#
loop_
_entity.id
_entity.type
_entity.pdbx_description
1 polymer ?
#
loop_
_entity_poly.entity_id
_entity_poly.type
_entity_poly.pdbx_seq_one_letter_code
_entity_poly.pdbx_strand_id
1 'polypeptide(L)'
;NAIYDKWTYERLADEISLDSEEKEIIRRCRPEIYFCYVFSTKIWDRFNNSLGVRGGVSIMNGGIQLAANNMPQGELVLIPLKRKAGRQFQLHMLMHFENCNADLGRKGFQKDINDFSKSVAKKIADGPLKRVQKCFRKNTGAAPDLMREKALDDWKEMMNNHEQNNPLVLDNPNFFLPVKRISMTSIPTREQDVIALFNQLLAGGVIRGVKIMSTNERFTYDGLFHIVIQTPFENHIYNVLENPLGIAEDNVDNIKERYPNGFYSAPKVLEYKFSLDGLIEDIESGLKNTNDINLVIAWEPGEEYRENFYIMSMLVEENLNLRQYHGATHRLFDINTNEIVCELILLKDLIEFLNDPQKSLTTQQQYEEQ
;
A
#
# COMPACT_ATOMS: atom_id res chain seq x y z
N ASN A 1 -8.82 -2.43 15.62
CA ASN A 1 -8.25 -1.57 14.58
C ASN A 1 -8.63 -0.09 14.76
N ALA A 2 -8.81 0.35 16.02
CA ALA A 2 -9.03 1.73 16.38
C ALA A 2 -8.16 2.10 17.57
N ILE A 3 -7.66 3.33 17.59
CA ILE A 3 -7.01 3.95 18.73
C ILE A 3 -7.96 5.00 19.26
N TYR A 4 -8.19 5.02 20.55
CA TYR A 4 -9.01 6.02 21.20
C TYR A 4 -8.32 6.53 22.46
N ASP A 5 -8.58 7.79 22.79
CA ASP A 5 -8.12 8.42 24.03
C ASP A 5 -9.11 9.50 24.48
N LYS A 6 -8.97 9.87 25.73
CA LYS A 6 -9.69 10.99 26.35
C LYS A 6 -8.69 11.99 26.90
N TRP A 7 -8.83 13.26 26.52
CA TRP A 7 -8.02 14.34 27.06
C TRP A 7 -8.91 15.33 27.81
N THR A 8 -8.50 15.63 29.03
CA THR A 8 -9.05 16.75 29.79
C THR A 8 -8.45 18.05 29.28
N TYR A 9 -9.00 19.17 29.68
CA TYR A 9 -8.49 20.49 29.30
C TYR A 9 -7.06 20.74 29.79
N GLU A 10 -6.63 20.14 30.94
CA GLU A 10 -5.26 20.21 31.42
C GLU A 10 -4.31 19.45 30.49
N ARG A 11 -4.63 18.20 30.21
CA ARG A 11 -3.82 17.36 29.32
C ARG A 11 -3.75 17.93 27.89
N LEU A 12 -4.81 18.55 27.42
CA LEU A 12 -4.83 19.21 26.12
C LEU A 12 -3.76 20.30 26.01
N ALA A 13 -3.58 21.08 27.09
CA ALA A 13 -2.58 22.15 27.14
C ALA A 13 -1.12 21.61 27.12
N ASP A 14 -0.89 20.40 27.62
CA ASP A 14 0.42 19.77 27.67
C ASP A 14 0.78 19.06 26.35
N GLU A 15 -0.22 18.48 25.68
CA GLU A 15 0.01 17.60 24.50
C GLU A 15 0.13 18.36 23.18
N ILE A 16 -0.47 19.55 23.05
CA ILE A 16 -0.45 20.33 21.81
C ILE A 16 -0.10 21.81 22.08
N SER A 17 0.57 22.41 21.10
CA SER A 17 0.88 23.85 21.15
C SER A 17 -0.38 24.68 20.94
N LEU A 18 -0.73 25.50 21.92
CA LEU A 18 -1.91 26.36 21.92
C LEU A 18 -1.50 27.83 21.85
N ASP A 19 -2.23 28.62 21.06
CA ASP A 19 -2.09 30.07 21.04
C ASP A 19 -2.84 30.75 22.19
N SER A 20 -2.77 32.06 22.26
CA SER A 20 -3.36 32.84 23.37
C SER A 20 -4.89 32.79 23.39
N GLU A 21 -5.51 32.80 22.21
CA GLU A 21 -6.99 32.73 22.07
C GLU A 21 -7.49 31.34 22.46
N GLU A 22 -6.82 30.30 22.02
CA GLU A 22 -7.14 28.90 22.34
C GLU A 22 -7.02 28.64 23.86
N LYS A 23 -5.99 29.18 24.50
CA LYS A 23 -5.82 29.08 25.98
C LYS A 23 -6.94 29.78 26.73
N GLU A 24 -7.45 30.89 26.22
CA GLU A 24 -8.55 31.60 26.84
C GLU A 24 -9.87 30.80 26.72
N ILE A 25 -10.12 30.18 25.54
CA ILE A 25 -11.27 29.29 25.35
C ILE A 25 -11.21 28.08 26.29
N ILE A 26 -10.03 27.49 26.46
CA ILE A 26 -9.83 26.36 27.37
C ILE A 26 -10.14 26.74 28.81
N ARG A 27 -9.68 27.89 29.27
CA ARG A 27 -9.98 28.38 30.63
C ARG A 27 -11.46 28.65 30.85
N ARG A 28 -12.13 29.26 29.85
CA ARG A 28 -13.53 29.62 29.89
C ARG A 28 -14.45 28.41 29.79
N CYS A 29 -14.18 27.50 28.82
CA CYS A 29 -15.15 26.48 28.44
C CYS A 29 -14.75 25.06 28.91
N ARG A 30 -13.56 24.86 29.45
CA ARG A 30 -13.03 23.58 29.97
C ARG A 30 -13.39 22.39 29.08
N PRO A 31 -12.88 22.32 27.85
CA PRO A 31 -13.22 21.24 26.94
C PRO A 31 -12.66 19.90 27.39
N GLU A 32 -13.47 18.85 27.30
CA GLU A 32 -13.03 17.47 27.30
C GLU A 32 -13.12 16.92 25.88
N ILE A 33 -12.06 16.24 25.43
CA ILE A 33 -11.99 15.71 24.07
C ILE A 33 -11.88 14.19 24.13
N TYR A 34 -12.83 13.53 23.47
CA TYR A 34 -12.78 12.10 23.19
C TYR A 34 -12.49 11.95 21.72
N PHE A 35 -11.48 11.17 21.35
CA PHE A 35 -11.23 10.93 19.96
C PHE A 35 -10.94 9.45 19.69
N CYS A 36 -11.35 9.03 18.52
CA CYS A 36 -11.15 7.68 18.02
C CYS A 36 -10.63 7.77 16.60
N TYR A 37 -9.46 7.19 16.35
CA TYR A 37 -8.84 7.09 15.04
C TYR A 37 -8.90 5.66 14.56
N VAL A 38 -9.42 5.45 13.35
CA VAL A 38 -9.55 4.13 12.72
C VAL A 38 -8.63 4.01 11.53
N PHE A 39 -8.13 2.80 11.29
CA PHE A 39 -7.29 2.52 10.12
C PHE A 39 -8.07 2.63 8.80
N SER A 40 -9.34 2.24 8.80
CA SER A 40 -10.23 2.30 7.63
C SER A 40 -11.61 2.79 8.01
N THR A 41 -12.24 3.60 7.16
CA THR A 41 -13.60 4.12 7.35
C THR A 41 -14.66 3.01 7.46
N LYS A 42 -14.41 1.83 6.85
CA LYS A 42 -15.27 0.64 7.01
C LYS A 42 -15.44 0.18 8.47
N ILE A 43 -14.53 0.60 9.36
CA ILE A 43 -14.63 0.30 10.78
C ILE A 43 -15.81 1.08 11.41
N TRP A 44 -16.09 2.27 10.91
CA TRP A 44 -17.29 3.02 11.34
C TRP A 44 -18.58 2.26 11.03
N ASP A 45 -18.70 1.67 9.86
CA ASP A 45 -19.86 0.87 9.47
C ASP A 45 -20.04 -0.33 10.39
N ARG A 46 -18.94 -1.06 10.67
CA ARG A 46 -18.96 -2.20 11.61
C ARG A 46 -19.37 -1.77 13.02
N PHE A 47 -18.84 -0.63 13.47
CA PHE A 47 -19.16 -0.09 14.78
C PHE A 47 -20.63 0.35 14.86
N ASN A 48 -21.11 1.11 13.89
CA ASN A 48 -22.50 1.55 13.81
C ASN A 48 -23.46 0.35 13.76
N ASN A 49 -23.13 -0.67 12.98
CA ASN A 49 -23.92 -1.91 12.91
C ASN A 49 -23.97 -2.65 14.26
N SER A 50 -22.86 -2.63 15.04
CA SER A 50 -22.80 -3.26 16.36
C SER A 50 -23.66 -2.55 17.43
N LEU A 51 -23.98 -1.28 17.21
CA LEU A 51 -24.82 -0.50 18.14
C LEU A 51 -26.31 -0.80 18.00
N GLY A 52 -26.72 -1.57 16.99
CA GLY A 52 -28.12 -1.94 16.79
C GLY A 52 -29.04 -0.74 16.47
N VAL A 53 -28.49 0.37 15.95
CA VAL A 53 -29.28 1.54 15.59
C VAL A 53 -30.11 1.28 14.33
N ARG A 54 -31.20 2.02 14.17
CA ARG A 54 -32.12 1.92 13.03
C ARG A 54 -31.34 2.09 11.72
N GLY A 55 -31.66 1.28 10.70
CA GLY A 55 -30.99 1.32 9.39
C GLY A 55 -30.96 2.74 8.81
N GLY A 56 -29.79 3.13 8.30
CA GLY A 56 -29.53 4.47 7.77
C GLY A 56 -29.10 5.52 8.81
N VAL A 57 -29.09 5.19 10.11
CA VAL A 57 -28.56 6.06 11.16
C VAL A 57 -27.13 5.68 11.46
N SER A 58 -26.22 6.65 11.34
CA SER A 58 -24.79 6.48 11.63
C SER A 58 -24.41 7.43 12.77
N ILE A 59 -24.01 6.88 13.91
CA ILE A 59 -23.63 7.66 15.10
C ILE A 59 -22.15 8.03 15.03
N MET A 60 -21.30 7.09 14.58
CA MET A 60 -19.86 7.28 14.49
C MET A 60 -19.48 7.48 13.02
N ASN A 61 -18.95 8.64 12.71
CA ASN A 61 -18.37 9.00 11.40
C ASN A 61 -17.14 9.88 11.63
N GLY A 62 -16.26 9.97 10.62
CA GLY A 62 -15.14 10.90 10.67
C GLY A 62 -15.60 12.35 10.74
N GLY A 63 -15.07 13.11 11.69
CA GLY A 63 -15.39 14.50 11.90
C GLY A 63 -15.37 14.90 13.38
N ILE A 64 -15.80 16.13 13.65
CA ILE A 64 -15.86 16.72 14.99
C ILE A 64 -17.33 16.87 15.40
N GLN A 65 -17.74 16.18 16.44
CA GLN A 65 -19.03 16.38 17.09
C GLN A 65 -18.82 17.27 18.31
N LEU A 66 -19.53 18.38 18.36
CA LEU A 66 -19.54 19.28 19.51
C LEU A 66 -20.64 18.89 20.46
N ALA A 67 -20.39 19.03 21.77
CA ALA A 67 -21.37 18.70 22.81
C ALA A 67 -21.33 19.70 23.96
N ALA A 68 -22.49 19.96 24.56
CA ALA A 68 -22.65 20.69 25.81
C ALA A 68 -23.74 20.03 26.64
N ASN A 69 -23.66 20.15 27.96
CA ASN A 69 -24.63 19.53 28.90
C ASN A 69 -24.84 18.03 28.62
N ASN A 70 -23.79 17.31 28.30
CA ASN A 70 -23.78 15.87 27.96
C ASN A 70 -24.64 15.51 26.73
N MET A 71 -24.92 16.46 25.86
CA MET A 71 -25.70 16.24 24.64
C MET A 71 -24.94 16.75 23.40
N PRO A 72 -24.87 15.97 22.33
CA PRO A 72 -24.36 16.44 21.05
C PRO A 72 -25.20 17.63 20.54
N GLN A 73 -24.54 18.62 19.95
CA GLN A 73 -25.12 19.83 19.44
C GLN A 73 -24.66 20.09 18.00
N GLY A 74 -25.58 20.47 17.13
CA GLY A 74 -25.27 20.76 15.74
C GLY A 74 -24.88 19.53 14.90
N GLU A 75 -24.46 19.82 13.70
CA GLU A 75 -23.99 18.80 12.74
C GLU A 75 -22.54 18.45 12.95
N LEU A 76 -22.13 17.28 12.46
CA LEU A 76 -20.74 16.84 12.44
C LEU A 76 -19.90 17.78 11.56
N VAL A 77 -18.85 18.35 12.12
CA VAL A 77 -17.96 19.29 11.43
C VAL A 77 -16.77 18.54 10.85
N LEU A 78 -16.47 18.78 9.58
CA LEU A 78 -15.34 18.14 8.93
C LEU A 78 -14.01 18.68 9.47
N ILE A 79 -13.03 17.81 9.69
CA ILE A 79 -11.67 18.19 10.12
C ILE A 79 -10.93 18.81 8.93
N PRO A 80 -10.43 20.05 9.00
CA PRO A 80 -9.85 20.74 7.86
C PRO A 80 -8.39 20.32 7.60
N LEU A 81 -8.18 19.14 7.09
CA LEU A 81 -6.85 18.67 6.70
C LEU A 81 -6.53 19.07 5.26
N LYS A 82 -5.50 19.88 5.05
CA LYS A 82 -5.04 20.31 3.71
C LYS A 82 -4.25 19.23 2.98
N ARG A 83 -3.56 18.36 3.71
CA ARG A 83 -2.80 17.22 3.19
C ARG A 83 -3.42 15.94 3.71
N LYS A 84 -3.50 14.91 2.87
CA LYS A 84 -4.08 13.59 3.22
C LYS A 84 -5.56 13.71 3.60
N ALA A 85 -6.35 14.30 2.69
CA ALA A 85 -7.78 14.56 2.91
C ALA A 85 -8.58 13.32 3.33
N GLY A 86 -8.19 12.11 2.88
CA GLY A 86 -8.82 10.85 3.32
C GLY A 86 -8.77 10.61 4.83
N ARG A 87 -7.76 11.12 5.53
CA ARG A 87 -7.63 10.98 7.00
C ARG A 87 -8.70 11.72 7.78
N GLN A 88 -9.31 12.77 7.23
CA GLN A 88 -10.40 13.49 7.88
C GLN A 88 -11.60 12.59 8.19
N PHE A 89 -11.80 11.54 7.40
CA PHE A 89 -12.86 10.54 7.60
C PHE A 89 -12.47 9.39 8.53
N GLN A 90 -11.21 9.26 8.89
CA GLN A 90 -10.71 8.21 9.79
C GLN A 90 -10.71 8.65 11.27
N LEU A 91 -10.84 9.94 11.54
CA LEU A 91 -10.80 10.49 12.87
C LEU A 91 -12.17 11.00 13.29
N HIS A 92 -12.74 10.43 14.35
CA HIS A 92 -13.91 10.94 15.04
C HIS A 92 -13.50 11.65 16.33
N MET A 93 -13.97 12.86 16.55
CA MET A 93 -13.76 13.62 17.78
C MET A 93 -15.09 14.06 18.37
N LEU A 94 -15.27 13.83 19.66
CA LEU A 94 -16.33 14.45 20.46
C LEU A 94 -15.68 15.46 21.39
N MET A 95 -16.00 16.74 21.21
CA MET A 95 -15.53 17.81 22.08
C MET A 95 -16.70 18.29 22.96
N HIS A 96 -16.63 17.97 24.24
CA HIS A 96 -17.61 18.38 25.23
C HIS A 96 -17.13 19.63 25.97
N PHE A 97 -17.95 20.65 26.02
CA PHE A 97 -17.69 21.91 26.71
C PHE A 97 -18.54 22.00 27.98
N GLU A 98 -17.89 22.11 29.13
CA GLU A 98 -18.55 22.11 30.42
C GLU A 98 -19.27 23.43 30.69
N ASN A 99 -18.62 24.56 30.41
CA ASN A 99 -19.08 25.90 30.76
C ASN A 99 -19.55 26.77 29.59
N CYS A 100 -19.66 26.18 28.38
CA CYS A 100 -20.10 26.88 27.19
C CYS A 100 -21.32 26.19 26.60
N ASN A 101 -22.38 26.98 26.40
CA ASN A 101 -23.63 26.45 25.82
C ASN A 101 -23.69 26.69 24.32
N ALA A 102 -24.40 25.81 23.64
CA ALA A 102 -24.79 26.02 22.26
C ALA A 102 -25.78 27.16 22.15
N ASP A 103 -25.97 27.71 20.96
CA ASP A 103 -26.98 28.71 20.65
C ASP A 103 -28.39 28.23 21.08
N LEU A 104 -29.27 29.17 21.37
CA LEU A 104 -30.65 28.94 21.88
C LEU A 104 -31.46 27.94 21.03
N GLY A 105 -31.13 27.83 19.75
CA GLY A 105 -31.74 26.86 18.83
C GLY A 105 -31.12 25.47 18.82
N ARG A 106 -30.11 25.18 19.63
CA ARG A 106 -29.28 23.93 19.61
C ARG A 106 -28.70 23.60 18.23
N LYS A 107 -28.59 24.60 17.33
CA LYS A 107 -28.13 24.43 15.96
C LYS A 107 -26.62 24.48 15.81
N GLY A 108 -25.89 24.85 16.85
CA GLY A 108 -24.42 24.88 16.84
C GLY A 108 -23.85 25.79 17.92
N PHE A 109 -22.54 25.86 17.94
CA PHE A 109 -21.77 26.73 18.84
C PHE A 109 -21.39 28.03 18.11
N GLN A 110 -21.01 29.04 18.89
CA GLN A 110 -20.48 30.30 18.36
C GLN A 110 -19.23 30.05 17.51
N LYS A 111 -18.93 31.01 16.66
CA LYS A 111 -17.86 30.88 15.66
C LYS A 111 -16.48 30.59 16.30
N ASP A 112 -16.19 31.29 17.43
CA ASP A 112 -14.93 31.12 18.16
C ASP A 112 -14.69 29.66 18.64
N ILE A 113 -15.74 29.00 19.16
CA ILE A 113 -15.69 27.59 19.59
C ILE A 113 -15.57 26.66 18.40
N ASN A 114 -16.24 26.93 17.30
CA ASN A 114 -16.10 26.14 16.07
C ASN A 114 -14.70 26.24 15.48
N ASP A 115 -14.12 27.44 15.44
CA ASP A 115 -12.77 27.67 14.91
C ASP A 115 -11.72 27.04 15.84
N PHE A 116 -11.88 27.17 17.15
CA PHE A 116 -11.08 26.45 18.15
C PHE A 116 -11.13 24.94 17.94
N SER A 117 -12.31 24.38 17.79
CA SER A 117 -12.50 22.93 17.62
C SER A 117 -11.81 22.40 16.37
N LYS A 118 -11.91 23.14 15.26
CA LYS A 118 -11.21 22.79 14.00
C LYS A 118 -9.69 22.89 14.15
N SER A 119 -9.19 23.93 14.82
CA SER A 119 -7.76 24.12 15.07
C SER A 119 -7.18 22.99 15.92
N VAL A 120 -7.83 22.70 17.05
CA VAL A 120 -7.42 21.62 17.95
C VAL A 120 -7.45 20.26 17.28
N ALA A 121 -8.54 19.95 16.54
CA ALA A 121 -8.65 18.69 15.80
C ALA A 121 -7.53 18.52 14.77
N LYS A 122 -7.18 19.60 14.07
CA LYS A 122 -6.04 19.59 13.15
C LYS A 122 -4.71 19.34 13.85
N LYS A 123 -4.46 20.03 14.99
CA LYS A 123 -3.23 19.85 15.78
C LYS A 123 -3.11 18.42 16.31
N ILE A 124 -4.20 17.81 16.75
CA ILE A 124 -4.22 16.41 17.21
C ILE A 124 -3.95 15.47 16.03
N ALA A 125 -4.56 15.70 14.88
CA ALA A 125 -4.37 14.87 13.69
C ALA A 125 -2.94 14.95 13.12
N ASP A 126 -2.37 16.16 13.08
CA ASP A 126 -1.03 16.42 12.50
C ASP A 126 0.12 16.11 13.48
N GLY A 127 -0.16 16.07 14.77
CA GLY A 127 0.83 15.85 15.85
C GLY A 127 0.75 14.44 16.45
N PRO A 128 0.03 14.26 17.58
CA PRO A 128 -0.01 13.00 18.31
C PRO A 128 -0.45 11.81 17.47
N LEU A 129 -1.50 11.97 16.68
CA LEU A 129 -2.00 10.87 15.82
C LEU A 129 -1.03 10.49 14.71
N LYS A 130 -0.25 11.44 14.19
CA LYS A 130 0.78 11.13 13.19
C LYS A 130 1.84 10.18 13.78
N ARG A 131 2.21 10.35 15.06
CA ARG A 131 3.16 9.47 15.77
C ARG A 131 2.58 8.07 15.96
N VAL A 132 1.32 7.99 16.34
CA VAL A 132 0.62 6.73 16.64
C VAL A 132 0.25 5.98 15.37
N GLN A 133 0.07 6.66 14.24
CA GLN A 133 -0.22 6.04 12.95
C GLN A 133 0.86 5.04 12.51
N LYS A 134 2.11 5.24 12.94
CA LYS A 134 3.17 4.26 12.71
C LYS A 134 2.87 2.90 13.35
N CYS A 135 2.11 2.88 14.45
CA CYS A 135 1.70 1.64 15.12
C CYS A 135 0.70 0.83 14.30
N PHE A 136 -0.16 1.49 13.50
CA PHE A 136 -1.07 0.80 12.59
C PHE A 136 -0.38 0.19 11.38
N ARG A 137 0.76 0.77 10.95
CA ARG A 137 1.52 0.29 9.78
C ARG A 137 2.52 -0.81 10.11
N LYS A 138 3.13 -0.78 11.31
CA LYS A 138 4.14 -1.78 11.74
C LYS A 138 3.53 -2.99 12.47
N ASN A 139 2.45 -2.76 13.18
CA ASN A 139 1.62 -3.81 13.78
C ASN A 139 0.20 -3.34 13.56
N THR A 140 -0.55 -3.99 12.75
CA THR A 140 -1.96 -3.70 12.56
C THR A 140 -2.73 -3.87 13.85
N GLY A 141 -2.21 -3.76 15.04
CA GLY A 141 -2.89 -3.83 16.37
C GLY A 141 -4.13 -4.73 16.41
N ALA A 142 -4.54 -5.20 15.24
CA ALA A 142 -5.32 -6.38 15.08
C ALA A 142 -4.46 -7.48 15.69
N ALA A 143 -4.96 -8.21 16.66
CA ALA A 143 -4.57 -9.59 16.78
C ALA A 143 -4.37 -10.07 15.33
N PRO A 144 -3.14 -10.51 14.95
CA PRO A 144 -2.87 -10.95 13.60
C PRO A 144 -4.08 -11.78 13.22
N ASP A 145 -4.65 -11.52 12.07
CA ASP A 145 -5.72 -12.38 11.58
C ASP A 145 -5.05 -13.72 11.34
N LEU A 146 -4.79 -14.41 12.46
CA LEU A 146 -4.09 -15.69 12.50
C LEU A 146 -4.75 -16.68 11.56
N MET A 147 -6.06 -16.50 11.30
CA MET A 147 -6.76 -17.29 10.31
C MET A 147 -6.38 -16.90 8.89
N ARG A 148 -6.17 -15.62 8.61
CA ARG A 148 -5.77 -15.15 7.28
C ARG A 148 -4.30 -15.45 7.00
N GLU A 149 -3.41 -15.18 7.95
CA GLU A 149 -1.99 -15.54 7.85
C GLU A 149 -1.83 -17.06 7.70
N LYS A 150 -2.53 -17.84 8.54
CA LYS A 150 -2.53 -19.28 8.44
C LYS A 150 -3.10 -19.77 7.10
N ALA A 151 -4.20 -19.19 6.62
CA ALA A 151 -4.78 -19.57 5.33
C ALA A 151 -3.83 -19.28 4.16
N LEU A 152 -3.06 -18.20 4.22
CA LEU A 152 -2.03 -17.88 3.22
C LEU A 152 -0.86 -18.88 3.30
N ASP A 153 -0.40 -19.20 4.50
CA ASP A 153 0.69 -20.17 4.70
C ASP A 153 0.25 -21.58 4.30
N ASP A 154 -0.95 -22.00 4.68
CA ASP A 154 -1.55 -23.27 4.27
C ASP A 154 -1.67 -23.35 2.73
N TRP A 155 -2.04 -22.25 2.07
CA TRP A 155 -2.08 -22.18 0.60
C TRP A 155 -0.69 -22.30 -0.03
N LYS A 156 0.30 -21.59 0.49
CA LYS A 156 1.70 -21.67 0.02
C LYS A 156 2.24 -23.10 0.17
N GLU A 157 2.00 -23.72 1.31
CA GLU A 157 2.43 -25.10 1.58
C GLU A 157 1.72 -26.10 0.67
N MET A 158 0.41 -25.96 0.49
CA MET A 158 -0.39 -26.82 -0.38
C MET A 158 0.11 -26.73 -1.83
N MET A 159 0.37 -25.52 -2.34
CA MET A 159 0.84 -25.33 -3.72
C MET A 159 2.28 -25.81 -3.91
N ASN A 160 3.15 -25.60 -2.92
CA ASN A 160 4.50 -26.11 -2.95
C ASN A 160 4.51 -27.65 -2.98
N ASN A 161 3.68 -28.31 -2.15
CA ASN A 161 3.54 -29.76 -2.15
C ASN A 161 2.93 -30.27 -3.47
N HIS A 162 1.94 -29.54 -4.02
CA HIS A 162 1.36 -29.88 -5.32
C HIS A 162 2.39 -29.84 -6.44
N GLU A 163 3.20 -28.77 -6.51
CA GLU A 163 4.26 -28.62 -7.52
C GLU A 163 5.30 -29.74 -7.43
N GLN A 164 5.72 -30.09 -6.22
CA GLN A 164 6.68 -31.19 -6.00
C GLN A 164 6.13 -32.58 -6.39
N ASN A 165 4.86 -32.83 -6.10
CA ASN A 165 4.26 -34.14 -6.34
C ASN A 165 3.68 -34.30 -7.75
N ASN A 166 3.39 -33.20 -8.43
CA ASN A 166 2.76 -33.19 -9.75
C ASN A 166 3.48 -32.23 -10.71
N PRO A 167 4.81 -32.40 -10.94
CA PRO A 167 5.53 -31.52 -11.86
C PRO A 167 5.01 -31.72 -13.29
N LEU A 168 4.65 -30.60 -13.93
CA LEU A 168 4.31 -30.61 -15.35
C LEU A 168 5.53 -30.22 -16.18
N VAL A 169 6.01 -31.16 -16.97
CA VAL A 169 7.18 -30.96 -17.84
C VAL A 169 6.76 -31.16 -19.29
N LEU A 170 7.13 -30.24 -20.15
CA LEU A 170 7.04 -30.38 -21.58
C LEU A 170 8.47 -30.46 -22.14
N ASP A 171 8.98 -31.67 -22.32
CA ASP A 171 10.35 -31.95 -22.75
C ASP A 171 10.35 -32.45 -24.20
N ASN A 172 9.95 -31.55 -25.09
CA ASN A 172 10.05 -31.84 -26.53
C ASN A 172 10.57 -30.60 -27.27
N PRO A 173 11.85 -30.59 -27.66
CA PRO A 173 12.48 -29.43 -28.30
C PRO A 173 11.83 -29.04 -29.63
N ASN A 174 11.06 -29.91 -30.27
CA ASN A 174 10.42 -29.63 -31.55
C ASN A 174 9.18 -28.71 -31.42
N PHE A 175 8.65 -28.52 -30.21
CA PHE A 175 7.55 -27.59 -29.97
C PHE A 175 8.02 -26.15 -29.74
N PHE A 176 9.28 -25.95 -29.40
CA PHE A 176 9.82 -24.62 -29.10
C PHE A 176 10.55 -24.07 -30.32
N LEU A 177 9.95 -23.15 -31.02
CA LEU A 177 10.60 -22.41 -32.09
C LEU A 177 11.47 -21.28 -31.49
N PRO A 178 12.68 -21.03 -32.00
CA PRO A 178 13.44 -19.86 -31.59
C PRO A 178 12.71 -18.59 -32.04
N VAL A 179 12.14 -17.89 -31.08
CA VAL A 179 11.35 -16.68 -31.33
C VAL A 179 12.24 -15.45 -31.19
N LYS A 180 12.46 -14.73 -32.30
CA LYS A 180 13.20 -13.45 -32.32
C LYS A 180 12.32 -12.24 -32.00
N ARG A 181 11.00 -12.39 -32.15
CA ARG A 181 10.01 -11.34 -31.92
C ARG A 181 8.74 -11.96 -31.35
N ILE A 182 8.29 -11.44 -30.23
CA ILE A 182 7.04 -11.86 -29.61
C ILE A 182 5.90 -11.12 -30.30
N SER A 183 4.90 -11.85 -30.75
CA SER A 183 3.63 -11.29 -31.20
C SER A 183 2.82 -10.90 -29.97
N MET A 184 2.90 -9.63 -29.60
CA MET A 184 2.19 -9.12 -28.42
C MET A 184 0.76 -8.70 -28.80
N THR A 185 -0.12 -8.72 -27.83
CA THR A 185 -1.46 -8.12 -27.92
C THR A 185 -1.36 -6.60 -28.10
N SER A 186 -2.49 -5.92 -28.26
CA SER A 186 -2.55 -4.45 -28.22
C SER A 186 -2.15 -3.91 -26.84
N ILE A 187 -1.99 -2.60 -26.76
CA ILE A 187 -1.75 -1.90 -25.47
C ILE A 187 -2.83 -2.33 -24.46
N PRO A 188 -2.44 -2.77 -23.27
CA PRO A 188 -3.37 -3.14 -22.21
C PRO A 188 -4.36 -2.03 -21.88
N THR A 189 -5.61 -2.39 -21.65
CA THR A 189 -6.68 -1.47 -21.25
C THR A 189 -7.29 -1.86 -19.90
N ARG A 190 -6.97 -3.05 -19.41
CA ARG A 190 -7.48 -3.63 -18.17
C ARG A 190 -6.51 -4.67 -17.62
N GLU A 191 -6.72 -5.08 -16.38
CA GLU A 191 -5.87 -6.03 -15.66
C GLU A 191 -5.69 -7.37 -16.38
N GLN A 192 -6.74 -7.92 -17.00
CA GLN A 192 -6.65 -9.18 -17.76
C GLN A 192 -5.69 -9.09 -18.95
N ASP A 193 -5.58 -7.92 -19.57
CA ASP A 193 -4.64 -7.70 -20.66
C ASP A 193 -3.19 -7.64 -20.15
N VAL A 194 -2.99 -7.13 -18.92
CA VAL A 194 -1.70 -7.13 -18.20
C VAL A 194 -1.25 -8.56 -17.92
N ILE A 195 -2.15 -9.40 -17.40
CA ILE A 195 -1.88 -10.82 -17.14
C ILE A 195 -1.48 -11.53 -18.43
N ALA A 196 -2.22 -11.31 -19.53
CA ALA A 196 -1.94 -11.93 -20.83
C ALA A 196 -0.56 -11.51 -21.35
N LEU A 197 -0.26 -10.20 -21.31
CA LEU A 197 1.02 -9.66 -21.76
C LEU A 197 2.19 -10.19 -20.93
N PHE A 198 2.05 -10.20 -19.61
CA PHE A 198 3.09 -10.72 -18.72
C PHE A 198 3.42 -12.19 -19.00
N ASN A 199 2.39 -13.03 -19.18
CA ASN A 199 2.57 -14.43 -19.53
C ASN A 199 3.26 -14.61 -20.89
N GLN A 200 2.99 -13.73 -21.88
CA GLN A 200 3.69 -13.75 -23.16
C GLN A 200 5.17 -13.41 -23.00
N LEU A 201 5.51 -12.41 -22.14
CA LEU A 201 6.90 -12.03 -21.88
C LEU A 201 7.67 -13.12 -21.11
N LEU A 202 7.01 -13.84 -20.21
CA LEU A 202 7.57 -15.03 -19.57
C LEU A 202 7.82 -16.16 -20.58
N ALA A 203 6.80 -16.52 -21.35
CA ALA A 203 6.88 -17.60 -22.34
C ALA A 203 7.90 -17.30 -23.46
N GLY A 204 8.03 -16.02 -23.82
CA GLY A 204 9.03 -15.55 -24.79
C GLY A 204 10.44 -15.42 -24.24
N GLY A 205 10.67 -15.67 -22.95
CA GLY A 205 11.99 -15.58 -22.31
C GLY A 205 12.52 -14.16 -22.16
N VAL A 206 11.64 -13.15 -22.25
CA VAL A 206 12.01 -11.75 -21.98
C VAL A 206 12.20 -11.52 -20.49
N ILE A 207 11.34 -12.14 -19.67
CA ILE A 207 11.47 -12.18 -18.21
C ILE A 207 11.83 -13.62 -17.83
N ARG A 208 12.95 -13.83 -17.12
CA ARG A 208 13.47 -15.17 -16.81
C ARG A 208 13.56 -15.44 -15.30
N GLY A 209 13.40 -14.40 -14.47
CA GLY A 209 13.57 -14.50 -13.01
C GLY A 209 12.32 -14.88 -12.24
N VAL A 210 11.19 -15.08 -12.91
CA VAL A 210 9.89 -15.36 -12.29
C VAL A 210 9.30 -16.66 -12.84
N LYS A 211 8.87 -17.55 -11.95
CA LYS A 211 8.12 -18.75 -12.28
C LYS A 211 6.77 -18.71 -11.56
N ILE A 212 5.67 -18.62 -12.29
CA ILE A 212 4.32 -18.66 -11.73
C ILE A 212 4.03 -20.07 -11.22
N MET A 213 3.59 -20.19 -9.98
CA MET A 213 3.15 -21.45 -9.37
C MET A 213 1.64 -21.63 -9.51
N SER A 214 0.89 -20.58 -9.19
CA SER A 214 -0.57 -20.63 -9.15
C SER A 214 -1.14 -19.26 -9.39
N THR A 215 -2.25 -19.20 -10.09
CA THR A 215 -3.14 -18.03 -10.15
C THR A 215 -4.42 -18.34 -9.37
N ASN A 216 -5.09 -17.32 -8.85
CA ASN A 216 -6.23 -17.53 -8.00
C ASN A 216 -7.27 -16.40 -8.14
N GLU A 217 -8.55 -16.79 -8.15
CA GLU A 217 -9.69 -15.87 -8.21
C GLU A 217 -10.48 -15.80 -6.88
N ARG A 218 -10.17 -16.64 -5.91
CA ARG A 218 -10.98 -16.81 -4.69
C ARG A 218 -10.33 -16.26 -3.43
N PHE A 219 -9.01 -16.21 -3.39
CA PHE A 219 -8.26 -15.64 -2.26
C PHE A 219 -8.05 -14.14 -2.44
N THR A 220 -7.51 -13.52 -1.44
CA THR A 220 -7.25 -12.06 -1.44
C THR A 220 -6.19 -11.64 -2.45
N TYR A 221 -5.26 -12.54 -2.80
CA TYR A 221 -4.12 -12.30 -3.67
C TYR A 221 -4.26 -13.07 -4.98
N ASP A 222 -3.72 -12.50 -6.08
CA ASP A 222 -3.95 -13.00 -7.44
C ASP A 222 -3.12 -14.24 -7.77
N GLY A 223 -1.95 -14.42 -7.14
CA GLY A 223 -1.13 -15.58 -7.43
C GLY A 223 0.05 -15.81 -6.50
N LEU A 224 0.72 -16.94 -6.74
CA LEU A 224 1.99 -17.30 -6.11
C LEU A 224 3.05 -17.51 -7.18
N PHE A 225 4.30 -17.16 -6.86
CA PHE A 225 5.45 -17.32 -7.73
C PHE A 225 6.71 -17.69 -6.96
N HIS A 226 7.69 -18.21 -7.68
CA HIS A 226 9.07 -18.32 -7.24
C HIS A 226 9.96 -17.31 -7.96
N ILE A 227 10.92 -16.75 -7.26
CA ILE A 227 12.10 -16.18 -7.88
C ILE A 227 12.98 -17.35 -8.33
N VAL A 228 13.41 -17.34 -9.59
CA VAL A 228 14.22 -18.41 -10.15
C VAL A 228 15.48 -17.85 -10.82
N ILE A 229 16.63 -18.53 -10.58
CA ILE A 229 17.89 -18.26 -11.26
C ILE A 229 18.46 -19.61 -11.62
N GLN A 230 18.20 -20.04 -12.86
CA GLN A 230 18.50 -21.39 -13.34
C GLN A 230 19.77 -21.42 -14.20
N THR A 231 20.31 -22.60 -14.36
CA THR A 231 21.38 -22.86 -15.33
C THR A 231 20.83 -22.84 -16.78
N PRO A 232 21.57 -22.27 -17.77
CA PRO A 232 22.86 -21.62 -17.59
C PRO A 232 22.76 -20.24 -16.94
N PHE A 233 23.57 -19.98 -15.92
CA PHE A 233 23.55 -18.75 -15.13
C PHE A 233 23.82 -17.49 -15.94
N GLU A 234 24.54 -17.62 -17.04
CA GLU A 234 24.85 -16.54 -18.00
C GLU A 234 23.58 -15.89 -18.56
N ASN A 235 22.48 -16.63 -18.63
CA ASN A 235 21.18 -16.09 -19.06
C ASN A 235 20.58 -15.06 -18.09
N HIS A 236 21.12 -14.95 -16.88
CA HIS A 236 20.68 -14.03 -15.86
C HIS A 236 21.61 -12.83 -15.66
N ILE A 237 22.83 -12.88 -16.24
CA ILE A 237 23.82 -11.80 -16.11
C ILE A 237 23.41 -10.60 -16.98
N TYR A 238 23.54 -9.40 -16.42
CA TYR A 238 23.31 -8.16 -17.14
C TYR A 238 24.30 -7.98 -18.29
N ASN A 239 23.76 -7.62 -19.43
CA ASN A 239 24.51 -7.14 -20.58
C ASN A 239 23.68 -6.08 -21.29
N VAL A 240 24.23 -4.90 -21.49
CA VAL A 240 23.51 -3.74 -22.04
C VAL A 240 22.88 -4.01 -23.41
N LEU A 241 23.47 -4.85 -24.23
CA LEU A 241 23.00 -5.16 -25.59
C LEU A 241 22.17 -6.44 -25.67
N GLU A 242 22.59 -7.49 -24.99
CA GLU A 242 22.03 -8.84 -25.15
C GLU A 242 21.07 -9.21 -24.01
N ASN A 243 21.26 -8.67 -22.84
CA ASN A 243 20.48 -9.00 -21.64
C ASN A 243 20.26 -7.82 -20.68
N PRO A 244 19.60 -6.74 -21.12
CA PRO A 244 19.48 -5.52 -20.31
C PRO A 244 18.58 -5.66 -19.08
N LEU A 245 17.82 -6.75 -18.96
CA LEU A 245 17.02 -7.10 -17.80
C LEU A 245 17.73 -8.06 -16.83
N GLY A 246 18.99 -8.38 -17.08
CA GLY A 246 19.82 -9.23 -16.22
C GLY A 246 20.14 -8.57 -14.87
N ILE A 247 20.78 -9.33 -14.00
CA ILE A 247 21.27 -8.89 -12.68
C ILE A 247 22.79 -8.76 -12.71
N ALA A 248 23.35 -8.01 -11.78
CA ALA A 248 24.78 -7.81 -11.67
C ALA A 248 25.52 -9.16 -11.57
N GLU A 249 26.66 -9.29 -12.25
CA GLU A 249 27.45 -10.51 -12.33
C GLU A 249 27.83 -11.03 -10.93
N ASP A 250 28.30 -10.14 -10.04
CA ASP A 250 28.64 -10.49 -8.66
C ASP A 250 27.48 -11.14 -7.90
N ASN A 251 26.24 -10.70 -8.15
CA ASN A 251 25.03 -11.28 -7.55
C ASN A 251 24.79 -12.70 -8.08
N VAL A 252 25.00 -12.93 -9.38
CA VAL A 252 24.86 -14.25 -10.00
C VAL A 252 25.92 -15.19 -9.49
N ASP A 253 27.16 -14.75 -9.38
CA ASP A 253 28.28 -15.57 -8.88
C ASP A 253 28.06 -15.98 -7.42
N ASN A 254 27.61 -15.07 -6.57
CA ASN A 254 27.22 -15.39 -5.19
C ASN A 254 26.11 -16.46 -5.12
N ILE A 255 25.15 -16.40 -6.03
CA ILE A 255 24.07 -17.41 -6.10
C ILE A 255 24.60 -18.73 -6.62
N LYS A 256 25.42 -18.72 -7.66
CA LYS A 256 26.03 -19.89 -8.24
C LYS A 256 26.90 -20.66 -7.23
N GLU A 257 27.67 -19.97 -6.40
CA GLU A 257 28.46 -20.59 -5.32
C GLU A 257 27.58 -21.31 -4.30
N ARG A 258 26.44 -20.71 -3.92
CA ARG A 258 25.55 -21.29 -2.92
C ARG A 258 24.59 -22.34 -3.48
N TYR A 259 24.19 -22.18 -4.73
CA TYR A 259 23.17 -22.99 -5.40
C TYR A 259 23.65 -23.43 -6.81
N PRO A 260 24.63 -24.34 -6.92
CA PRO A 260 25.22 -24.70 -8.21
C PRO A 260 24.24 -25.31 -9.22
N ASN A 261 23.10 -25.83 -8.75
CA ASN A 261 22.08 -26.42 -9.61
C ASN A 261 20.93 -25.43 -9.93
N GLY A 262 21.08 -24.17 -9.54
CA GLY A 262 20.05 -23.13 -9.66
C GLY A 262 19.36 -22.82 -8.34
N PHE A 263 18.82 -21.60 -8.26
CA PHE A 263 18.12 -21.07 -7.10
C PHE A 263 16.62 -20.98 -7.34
N TYR A 264 15.85 -21.43 -6.36
CA TYR A 264 14.41 -21.26 -6.25
C TYR A 264 14.08 -20.67 -4.89
N SER A 265 13.36 -19.56 -4.87
CA SER A 265 12.88 -18.99 -3.60
C SER A 265 11.76 -19.84 -2.99
N ALA A 266 11.46 -19.61 -1.72
CA ALA A 266 10.16 -20.00 -1.17
C ALA A 266 9.01 -19.35 -1.96
N PRO A 267 7.77 -19.90 -1.91
CA PRO A 267 6.60 -19.29 -2.52
C PRO A 267 6.38 -17.86 -2.06
N LYS A 268 6.17 -16.96 -3.01
CA LYS A 268 5.96 -15.52 -2.82
C LYS A 268 4.63 -15.09 -3.41
N VAL A 269 4.05 -14.04 -2.87
CA VAL A 269 2.75 -13.49 -3.30
C VAL A 269 2.92 -12.53 -4.46
N LEU A 270 2.06 -12.70 -5.46
CA LEU A 270 1.99 -11.92 -6.69
C LEU A 270 0.64 -11.20 -6.79
N GLU A 271 0.68 -9.96 -7.24
CA GLU A 271 -0.48 -9.14 -7.58
C GLU A 271 -0.41 -8.63 -9.01
N TYR A 272 -1.56 -8.59 -9.68
CA TYR A 272 -1.72 -7.94 -10.98
C TYR A 272 -2.56 -6.68 -10.83
N LYS A 273 -2.19 -5.62 -11.55
CA LYS A 273 -2.96 -4.37 -11.63
C LYS A 273 -2.83 -3.74 -13.00
N PHE A 274 -3.86 -3.04 -13.44
CA PHE A 274 -3.71 -2.16 -14.59
C PHE A 274 -2.86 -0.94 -14.23
N SER A 275 -3.22 -0.24 -13.15
CA SER A 275 -2.46 0.85 -12.54
C SER A 275 -2.12 0.50 -11.09
N LEU A 276 -0.96 0.95 -10.61
CA LEU A 276 -0.57 0.79 -9.21
C LEU A 276 -1.55 1.49 -8.25
N ASP A 277 -2.28 2.51 -8.72
CA ASP A 277 -3.33 3.19 -7.96
C ASP A 277 -4.37 2.20 -7.40
N GLY A 278 -4.78 1.20 -8.19
CA GLY A 278 -5.69 0.15 -7.72
C GLY A 278 -5.13 -0.72 -6.59
N LEU A 279 -3.80 -0.88 -6.50
CA LEU A 279 -3.16 -1.51 -5.36
C LEU A 279 -3.16 -0.58 -4.14
N ILE A 280 -2.89 0.71 -4.34
CA ILE A 280 -2.90 1.70 -3.27
C ILE A 280 -4.29 1.79 -2.62
N GLU A 281 -5.34 1.84 -3.43
CA GLU A 281 -6.72 1.77 -2.95
C GLU A 281 -6.99 0.50 -2.12
N ASP A 282 -6.55 -0.67 -2.57
CA ASP A 282 -6.70 -1.94 -1.86
C ASP A 282 -5.96 -1.94 -0.52
N ILE A 283 -4.77 -1.37 -0.47
CA ILE A 283 -3.97 -1.22 0.76
C ILE A 283 -4.64 -0.23 1.72
N GLU A 284 -5.06 0.92 1.23
CA GLU A 284 -5.69 1.97 2.05
C GLU A 284 -7.05 1.53 2.59
N SER A 285 -7.81 0.77 1.81
CA SER A 285 -9.07 0.20 2.25
C SER A 285 -8.91 -0.99 3.21
N GLY A 286 -7.67 -1.49 3.41
CA GLY A 286 -7.36 -2.63 4.26
C GLY A 286 -7.77 -3.98 3.66
N LEU A 287 -8.05 -4.03 2.37
CA LEU A 287 -8.32 -5.28 1.65
C LEU A 287 -7.05 -6.11 1.52
N LYS A 288 -5.91 -5.46 1.28
CA LYS A 288 -4.60 -6.09 1.12
C LYS A 288 -3.61 -5.56 2.14
N ASN A 289 -2.65 -6.40 2.52
CA ASN A 289 -1.58 -6.04 3.45
C ASN A 289 -0.25 -5.94 2.68
N THR A 290 0.44 -4.83 2.82
CA THR A 290 1.75 -4.59 2.18
C THR A 290 2.78 -5.66 2.53
N ASN A 291 2.75 -6.19 3.76
CA ASN A 291 3.73 -7.18 4.22
C ASN A 291 3.60 -8.55 3.52
N ASP A 292 2.45 -8.84 2.94
CA ASP A 292 2.20 -10.12 2.28
C ASP A 292 2.62 -10.11 0.81
N ILE A 293 2.61 -8.92 0.17
CA ILE A 293 2.85 -8.76 -1.27
C ILE A 293 4.35 -8.66 -1.53
N ASN A 294 4.85 -9.50 -2.42
CA ASN A 294 6.26 -9.53 -2.78
C ASN A 294 6.54 -8.96 -4.18
N LEU A 295 5.60 -9.12 -5.11
CA LEU A 295 5.72 -8.63 -6.48
C LEU A 295 4.39 -8.09 -6.96
N VAL A 296 4.41 -6.92 -7.59
CA VAL A 296 3.27 -6.37 -8.32
C VAL A 296 3.65 -6.22 -9.78
N ILE A 297 2.77 -6.71 -10.64
CA ILE A 297 2.88 -6.54 -12.09
C ILE A 297 1.79 -5.58 -12.51
N ALA A 298 2.19 -4.42 -13.01
CA ALA A 298 1.26 -3.39 -13.46
C ALA A 298 1.60 -2.91 -14.87
N TRP A 299 0.60 -2.37 -15.57
CA TRP A 299 0.85 -1.70 -16.84
C TRP A 299 1.57 -0.36 -16.61
N GLU A 300 1.05 0.44 -15.67
CA GLU A 300 1.58 1.77 -15.36
C GLU A 300 1.54 2.08 -13.86
N PRO A 301 2.34 3.06 -13.38
CA PRO A 301 2.42 3.37 -11.96
C PRO A 301 1.22 4.16 -11.42
N GLY A 302 0.47 4.89 -12.29
CA GLY A 302 -0.52 5.85 -11.83
C GLY A 302 0.09 7.07 -11.11
N GLU A 303 -0.69 7.73 -10.26
CA GLU A 303 -0.28 8.95 -9.54
C GLU A 303 -0.48 8.86 -8.01
N GLU A 304 -1.41 8.02 -7.53
CA GLU A 304 -1.80 7.99 -6.12
C GLU A 304 -0.70 7.44 -5.19
N TYR A 305 0.21 6.60 -5.72
CA TYR A 305 1.34 6.09 -4.94
C TYR A 305 2.19 7.21 -4.32
N ARG A 306 2.31 8.35 -4.97
CA ARG A 306 3.16 9.49 -4.56
C ARG A 306 2.80 10.10 -3.20
N GLU A 307 1.59 9.85 -2.70
CA GLU A 307 1.19 10.35 -1.39
C GLU A 307 1.91 9.64 -0.23
N ASN A 308 2.15 8.35 -0.38
CA ASN A 308 2.64 7.49 0.70
C ASN A 308 3.90 6.67 0.34
N PHE A 309 4.20 6.56 -0.95
CA PHE A 309 5.26 5.72 -1.50
C PHE A 309 6.07 6.49 -2.54
N TYR A 310 7.27 5.99 -2.81
CA TYR A 310 8.04 6.39 -3.97
C TYR A 310 8.53 5.15 -4.73
N ILE A 311 8.76 5.32 -6.02
CA ILE A 311 9.26 4.27 -6.90
C ILE A 311 10.73 4.55 -7.20
N MET A 312 11.56 3.50 -7.13
CA MET A 312 12.94 3.53 -7.60
C MET A 312 13.06 2.66 -8.83
N SER A 313 13.60 3.22 -9.91
CA SER A 313 13.84 2.46 -11.14
C SER A 313 15.13 1.65 -11.05
N MET A 314 15.07 0.39 -11.43
CA MET A 314 16.22 -0.48 -11.64
C MET A 314 16.55 -0.68 -13.12
N LEU A 315 15.95 0.13 -14.00
CA LEU A 315 16.28 0.16 -15.43
C LEU A 315 17.45 1.10 -15.72
N VAL A 316 17.84 1.92 -14.73
CA VAL A 316 19.06 2.76 -14.78
C VAL A 316 20.28 1.98 -14.26
N GLU A 317 21.47 2.25 -14.81
CA GLU A 317 22.69 1.50 -14.46
C GLU A 317 23.11 1.69 -13.01
N GLU A 318 22.88 2.86 -12.43
CA GLU A 318 23.22 3.19 -11.05
C GLU A 318 22.51 2.27 -10.04
N ASN A 319 21.30 1.82 -10.37
CA ASN A 319 20.46 1.00 -9.52
C ASN A 319 20.49 -0.51 -9.90
N LEU A 320 21.31 -0.91 -10.85
CA LEU A 320 21.41 -2.31 -11.31
C LEU A 320 21.69 -3.29 -10.17
N ASN A 321 22.55 -2.90 -9.22
CA ASN A 321 22.91 -3.74 -8.07
C ASN A 321 21.73 -4.08 -7.16
N LEU A 322 20.64 -3.30 -7.23
CA LEU A 322 19.43 -3.54 -6.45
C LEU A 322 18.55 -4.63 -7.07
N ARG A 323 18.74 -4.95 -8.35
CA ARG A 323 17.95 -5.97 -9.05
C ARG A 323 18.35 -7.37 -8.55
N GLN A 324 17.44 -8.08 -7.94
CA GLN A 324 17.68 -9.38 -7.32
C GLN A 324 17.40 -10.56 -8.24
N TYR A 325 16.60 -10.37 -9.28
CA TYR A 325 16.26 -11.39 -10.27
C TYR A 325 15.96 -10.77 -11.61
N HIS A 326 16.15 -11.55 -12.66
CA HIS A 326 15.99 -11.14 -14.04
C HIS A 326 14.57 -10.70 -14.33
N GLY A 327 14.42 -9.47 -14.82
CA GLY A 327 13.12 -8.90 -15.23
C GLY A 327 12.45 -8.00 -14.20
N ALA A 328 12.97 -7.88 -12.97
CA ALA A 328 12.50 -6.84 -12.04
C ALA A 328 12.87 -5.45 -12.59
N THR A 329 11.89 -4.54 -12.60
CA THR A 329 12.08 -3.19 -13.21
C THR A 329 12.18 -2.09 -12.19
N HIS A 330 11.40 -2.16 -11.12
CA HIS A 330 11.29 -1.11 -10.11
C HIS A 330 11.10 -1.69 -8.72
N ARG A 331 11.22 -0.82 -7.71
CA ARG A 331 10.86 -1.10 -6.31
C ARG A 331 9.95 -0.01 -5.77
N LEU A 332 9.00 -0.42 -4.96
CA LEU A 332 8.14 0.48 -4.20
C LEU A 332 8.66 0.61 -2.79
N PHE A 333 8.83 1.84 -2.32
CA PHE A 333 9.27 2.17 -0.97
C PHE A 333 8.22 2.99 -0.23
N ASP A 334 8.12 2.81 1.08
CA ASP A 334 7.32 3.69 1.95
C ASP A 334 8.12 4.97 2.24
N ILE A 335 7.55 6.13 1.93
CA ILE A 335 8.19 7.45 2.13
C ILE A 335 8.61 7.68 3.59
N ASN A 336 7.84 7.16 4.56
CA ASN A 336 8.06 7.47 5.97
C ASN A 336 9.11 6.57 6.61
N THR A 337 9.20 5.31 6.17
CA THR A 337 10.08 4.30 6.76
C THR A 337 11.31 4.02 5.91
N ASN A 338 11.28 4.40 4.64
CA ASN A 338 12.29 4.05 3.64
C ASN A 338 12.49 2.52 3.52
N GLU A 339 11.49 1.73 3.89
CA GLU A 339 11.51 0.28 3.76
C GLU A 339 10.92 -0.14 2.42
N ILE A 340 11.44 -1.23 1.85
CA ILE A 340 10.91 -1.82 0.61
C ILE A 340 9.53 -2.39 0.91
N VAL A 341 8.53 -1.98 0.15
CA VAL A 341 7.17 -2.49 0.23
C VAL A 341 7.04 -3.76 -0.64
N CYS A 342 7.42 -3.66 -1.91
CA CYS A 342 7.42 -4.78 -2.85
C CYS A 342 8.29 -4.47 -4.07
N GLU A 343 8.63 -5.52 -4.82
CA GLU A 343 9.21 -5.39 -6.16
C GLU A 343 8.10 -5.08 -7.17
N LEU A 344 8.45 -4.35 -8.25
CA LEU A 344 7.53 -4.01 -9.32
C LEU A 344 8.06 -4.48 -10.67
N ILE A 345 7.14 -4.87 -11.54
CA ILE A 345 7.35 -4.99 -12.98
C ILE A 345 6.35 -4.07 -13.67
N LEU A 346 6.77 -2.88 -14.03
CA LEU A 346 5.98 -1.93 -14.82
C LEU A 346 6.16 -2.25 -16.30
N LEU A 347 5.13 -2.86 -16.90
CA LEU A 347 5.24 -3.43 -18.25
C LEU A 347 5.37 -2.36 -19.34
N LYS A 348 4.77 -1.20 -19.17
CA LYS A 348 4.91 -0.07 -20.07
C LYS A 348 6.37 0.40 -20.13
N ASP A 349 6.95 0.65 -18.98
CA ASP A 349 8.34 1.11 -18.85
C ASP A 349 9.33 0.06 -19.35
N LEU A 350 9.07 -1.22 -19.06
CA LEU A 350 9.85 -2.34 -19.55
C LEU A 350 9.87 -2.39 -21.08
N ILE A 351 8.70 -2.26 -21.71
CA ILE A 351 8.59 -2.30 -23.17
C ILE A 351 9.24 -1.07 -23.80
N GLU A 352 9.04 0.12 -23.23
CA GLU A 352 9.69 1.36 -23.69
C GLU A 352 11.20 1.24 -23.59
N PHE A 353 11.71 0.72 -22.48
CA PHE A 353 13.14 0.50 -22.26
C PHE A 353 13.74 -0.49 -23.27
N LEU A 354 13.07 -1.62 -23.54
CA LEU A 354 13.56 -2.61 -24.50
C LEU A 354 13.52 -2.11 -25.96
N ASN A 355 12.58 -1.24 -26.27
CA ASN A 355 12.46 -0.67 -27.62
C ASN A 355 13.43 0.50 -27.88
N ASP A 356 13.61 1.38 -26.89
CA ASP A 356 14.48 2.55 -26.97
C ASP A 356 15.04 2.90 -25.57
N PRO A 357 16.17 2.27 -25.16
CA PRO A 357 16.76 2.49 -23.84
C PRO A 357 17.11 3.95 -23.56
N GLN A 358 17.59 4.68 -24.58
CA GLN A 358 18.00 6.08 -24.38
C GLN A 358 16.82 7.01 -24.13
N LYS A 359 15.73 6.81 -24.85
CA LYS A 359 14.50 7.57 -24.64
C LYS A 359 13.87 7.24 -23.29
N SER A 360 13.89 5.98 -22.92
CA SER A 360 13.37 5.51 -21.63
C SER A 360 14.08 6.13 -20.44
N LEU A 361 15.39 6.38 -20.51
CA LEU A 361 16.17 7.01 -19.42
C LEU A 361 15.54 8.31 -18.93
N THR A 362 15.02 9.13 -19.84
CA THR A 362 14.34 10.38 -19.45
C THR A 362 13.08 10.14 -18.61
N THR A 363 12.33 9.08 -18.94
CA THR A 363 11.15 8.68 -18.15
C THR A 363 11.57 8.10 -16.80
N GLN A 364 12.66 7.32 -16.76
CA GLN A 364 13.15 6.70 -15.53
C GLN A 364 13.72 7.72 -14.53
N GLN A 365 14.33 8.80 -15.00
CA GLN A 365 14.81 9.90 -14.16
C GLN A 365 13.68 10.62 -13.41
N GLN A 366 12.45 10.61 -13.93
CA GLN A 366 11.30 11.19 -13.23
C GLN A 366 10.95 10.48 -11.92
N TYR A 367 11.36 9.21 -11.75
CA TYR A 367 11.21 8.50 -10.48
C TYR A 367 12.22 8.93 -9.41
N GLU A 368 13.37 9.49 -9.81
CA GLU A 368 14.41 9.95 -8.89
C GLU A 368 14.18 11.39 -8.39
N GLU A 369 13.36 12.17 -9.11
CA GLU A 369 13.02 13.55 -8.74
C GLU A 369 11.85 13.66 -7.73
N GLN A 370 11.38 12.55 -7.22
CA GLN A 370 10.29 12.43 -6.23
C GLN A 370 10.88 12.38 -4.82
#